data_126cd2e885b79ad93778379e56085e77
#
_entry.id   126cd2e885b79ad93778379e56085e77
#
_cell.length_a   1.000
_cell.length_b   1.000
_cell.length_c   1.000
_cell.angle_alpha   90.00
_cell.angle_beta   90.00
_cell.angle_gamma   90.00
#
_symmetry.space_group_name_H-M   'P 1'
#
loop_
_entity.id
_entity.type
_entity.pdbx_description
1 polymer ?
#
loop_
_entity_poly.entity_id
_entity_poly.type
_entity_poly.pdbx_seq_one_letter_code
_entity_poly.pdbx_strand_id
1 'polypeptide(L)'
;MINSYASSDDAAVAIAAARAGADVVRTTYGQRLARIDKGAGDFATAADVESEKAILDVIRAARPDDAVLGEEGGQQGAVDAGRQWLVDPLCGTLNYAVGSMLVAVNVALRDGAAAVADPFSGEVFFTDGVSAWVRHDGADDTLLIPTPATRLVDVDLDPPFPSAPGFRAVDLLAHSEFVEHFRPRVVSTTLALAWVAAGKRAAYVTDGGDLSRSVHFAAGIALCRATDCVVTGIDGAPTGAAGRGSWAVPAWVFTELGQAATAARLRWLETELRPLHIARRVLSSVSHIRTCSSSCR
;
A
#
# COMPACT_ATOMS: atom_id res chain seq x y z
N MET A 1 -24.89 18.87 16.67
CA MET A 1 -23.41 18.81 16.66
C MET A 1 -22.98 19.33 15.28
N ILE A 2 -22.49 20.57 15.22
CA ILE A 2 -22.19 21.29 13.98
C ILE A 2 -20.84 20.78 13.47
N ASN A 3 -20.84 20.33 12.26
CA ASN A 3 -19.80 19.93 11.31
C ASN A 3 -18.35 20.31 11.70
N SER A 4 -17.71 19.55 12.60
CA SER A 4 -16.30 19.79 13.00
C SER A 4 -15.30 19.43 11.89
N TYR A 5 -15.73 18.68 10.88
CA TYR A 5 -14.86 18.21 9.79
C TYR A 5 -14.67 19.21 8.64
N ALA A 6 -15.55 20.19 8.48
CA ALA A 6 -15.48 21.15 7.36
C ALA A 6 -14.21 22.02 7.37
N SER A 7 -13.58 22.21 8.54
CA SER A 7 -12.31 22.92 8.72
C SER A 7 -11.09 22.02 8.93
N SER A 8 -11.28 20.69 8.96
CA SER A 8 -10.20 19.73 9.15
C SER A 8 -9.32 19.66 7.91
N ASP A 9 -8.02 19.41 8.10
CA ASP A 9 -7.14 19.06 6.99
C ASP A 9 -7.49 17.70 6.38
N ASP A 10 -6.97 17.39 5.21
CA ASP A 10 -7.31 16.16 4.49
C ASP A 10 -6.77 14.91 5.22
N ALA A 11 -5.66 15.02 5.96
CA ALA A 11 -5.14 13.93 6.77
C ALA A 11 -6.10 13.60 7.93
N ALA A 12 -6.66 14.62 8.59
CA ALA A 12 -7.65 14.39 9.64
C ALA A 12 -8.92 13.72 9.10
N VAL A 13 -9.35 14.07 7.87
CA VAL A 13 -10.49 13.42 7.20
C VAL A 13 -10.15 11.98 6.86
N ALA A 14 -8.97 11.69 6.28
CA ALA A 14 -8.52 10.33 5.96
C ALA A 14 -8.48 9.44 7.20
N ILE A 15 -7.91 9.93 8.30
CA ILE A 15 -7.84 9.22 9.58
C ILE A 15 -9.24 8.91 10.13
N ALA A 16 -10.12 9.92 10.17
CA ALA A 16 -11.46 9.76 10.70
C ALA A 16 -12.28 8.76 9.86
N ALA A 17 -12.16 8.81 8.54
CA ALA A 17 -12.83 7.91 7.61
C ALA A 17 -12.28 6.47 7.75
N ALA A 18 -10.96 6.28 7.77
CA ALA A 18 -10.36 4.96 7.94
C ALA A 18 -10.73 4.33 9.30
N ARG A 19 -10.77 5.13 10.38
CA ARG A 19 -11.24 4.65 11.70
C ARG A 19 -12.70 4.25 11.68
N ALA A 20 -13.57 5.03 11.05
CA ALA A 20 -14.99 4.69 10.96
C ALA A 20 -15.20 3.33 10.27
N GLY A 21 -14.48 3.07 9.17
CA GLY A 21 -14.50 1.77 8.52
C GLY A 21 -13.91 0.66 9.40
N ALA A 22 -12.77 0.90 10.04
CA ALA A 22 -12.11 -0.06 10.91
C ALA A 22 -12.99 -0.46 12.12
N ASP A 23 -13.77 0.47 12.66
CA ASP A 23 -14.71 0.20 13.74
C ASP A 23 -15.82 -0.76 13.29
N VAL A 24 -16.34 -0.60 12.07
CA VAL A 24 -17.31 -1.52 11.48
C VAL A 24 -16.68 -2.90 11.31
N VAL A 25 -15.49 -2.98 10.67
CA VAL A 25 -14.78 -4.25 10.46
C VAL A 25 -14.54 -4.97 11.79
N ARG A 26 -14.05 -4.27 12.81
CA ARG A 26 -13.82 -4.84 14.13
C ARG A 26 -15.10 -5.34 14.80
N THR A 27 -16.17 -4.56 14.71
CA THR A 27 -17.45 -4.88 15.38
C THR A 27 -18.16 -6.07 14.75
N THR A 28 -18.03 -6.26 13.45
CA THR A 28 -18.65 -7.35 12.69
C THR A 28 -17.78 -8.61 12.59
N TYR A 29 -16.54 -8.57 13.10
CA TYR A 29 -15.62 -9.70 13.05
C TYR A 29 -16.16 -10.93 13.78
N GLY A 30 -16.00 -12.10 13.16
CA GLY A 30 -16.48 -13.37 13.70
C GLY A 30 -17.98 -13.59 13.59
N GLN A 31 -18.74 -12.62 13.07
CA GLN A 31 -20.16 -12.80 12.78
C GLN A 31 -20.37 -13.60 11.49
N ARG A 32 -21.53 -14.24 11.37
CA ARG A 32 -21.93 -14.94 10.14
C ARG A 32 -22.46 -13.92 9.13
N LEU A 33 -21.55 -13.40 8.31
CA LEU A 33 -21.88 -12.38 7.31
C LEU A 33 -22.40 -13.01 6.01
N ALA A 34 -23.34 -12.33 5.36
CA ALA A 34 -23.74 -12.65 4.00
C ALA A 34 -22.56 -12.36 3.05
N ARG A 35 -22.33 -13.26 2.10
CA ARG A 35 -21.37 -13.07 1.02
C ARG A 35 -22.08 -12.59 -0.23
N ILE A 36 -21.48 -11.63 -0.92
CA ILE A 36 -21.93 -11.06 -2.18
C ILE A 36 -20.89 -11.47 -3.21
N ASP A 37 -21.24 -12.39 -4.10
CA ASP A 37 -20.33 -12.89 -5.15
C ASP A 37 -20.05 -11.79 -6.18
N LYS A 38 -18.77 -11.51 -6.43
CA LYS A 38 -18.27 -10.59 -7.46
C LYS A 38 -17.82 -11.33 -8.73
N GLY A 39 -17.83 -12.67 -8.72
CA GLY A 39 -17.36 -13.53 -9.80
C GLY A 39 -15.87 -13.88 -9.69
N ALA A 40 -15.44 -14.86 -10.52
CA ALA A 40 -14.05 -15.35 -10.56
C ALA A 40 -13.45 -15.80 -9.21
N GLY A 41 -14.29 -16.13 -8.21
CA GLY A 41 -13.87 -16.51 -6.87
C GLY A 41 -13.69 -15.34 -5.90
N ASP A 42 -13.96 -14.13 -6.35
CA ASP A 42 -13.97 -12.92 -5.53
C ASP A 42 -15.36 -12.65 -4.94
N PHE A 43 -15.41 -12.07 -3.75
CA PHE A 43 -16.64 -11.74 -3.06
C PHE A 43 -16.45 -10.59 -2.07
N ALA A 44 -17.54 -9.87 -1.81
CA ALA A 44 -17.65 -8.97 -0.67
C ALA A 44 -18.44 -9.62 0.46
N THR A 45 -18.33 -9.08 1.66
CA THR A 45 -19.21 -9.38 2.77
C THR A 45 -20.07 -8.17 3.16
N ALA A 46 -21.05 -8.34 4.02
CA ALA A 46 -21.79 -7.21 4.55
C ALA A 46 -20.88 -6.22 5.30
N ALA A 47 -19.72 -6.69 5.85
CA ALA A 47 -18.75 -5.81 6.50
C ALA A 47 -18.09 -4.85 5.52
N ASP A 48 -17.76 -5.28 4.30
CA ASP A 48 -17.19 -4.44 3.25
C ASP A 48 -18.15 -3.29 2.93
N VAL A 49 -19.41 -3.61 2.66
CA VAL A 49 -20.46 -2.63 2.28
C VAL A 49 -20.75 -1.64 3.42
N GLU A 50 -20.88 -2.13 4.65
CA GLU A 50 -21.15 -1.28 5.81
C GLU A 50 -19.93 -0.41 6.17
N SER A 51 -18.73 -0.94 6.03
CA SER A 51 -17.49 -0.20 6.22
C SER A 51 -17.36 0.92 5.18
N GLU A 52 -17.57 0.62 3.88
CA GLU A 52 -17.54 1.65 2.85
C GLU A 52 -18.56 2.74 3.13
N LYS A 53 -19.76 2.39 3.53
CA LYS A 53 -20.78 3.38 3.88
C LYS A 53 -20.33 4.29 5.00
N ALA A 54 -19.75 3.74 6.08
CA ALA A 54 -19.25 4.54 7.20
C ALA A 54 -18.12 5.50 6.78
N ILE A 55 -17.20 5.04 5.93
CA ILE A 55 -16.13 5.84 5.35
C ILE A 55 -16.69 7.00 4.52
N LEU A 56 -17.64 6.70 3.63
CA LEU A 56 -18.28 7.68 2.75
C LEU A 56 -19.06 8.74 3.53
N ASP A 57 -19.74 8.36 4.60
CA ASP A 57 -20.48 9.28 5.45
C ASP A 57 -19.53 10.35 6.08
N VAL A 58 -18.32 9.95 6.49
CA VAL A 58 -17.28 10.87 7.00
C VAL A 58 -16.75 11.76 5.90
N ILE A 59 -16.38 11.20 4.75
CA ILE A 59 -15.83 11.96 3.62
C ILE A 59 -16.84 12.99 3.15
N ARG A 60 -18.10 12.62 2.92
CA ARG A 60 -19.15 13.52 2.45
C ARG A 60 -19.48 14.64 3.43
N ALA A 61 -19.43 14.33 4.74
CA ALA A 61 -19.66 15.36 5.76
C ALA A 61 -18.55 16.44 5.76
N ALA A 62 -17.31 16.05 5.45
CA ALA A 62 -16.15 16.95 5.43
C ALA A 62 -15.89 17.57 4.07
N ARG A 63 -16.14 16.84 2.99
CA ARG A 63 -15.79 17.15 1.59
C ARG A 63 -16.94 16.81 0.65
N PRO A 64 -18.08 17.53 0.72
CA PRO A 64 -19.30 17.19 -0.02
C PRO A 64 -19.12 17.25 -1.55
N ASP A 65 -18.18 18.04 -2.04
CA ASP A 65 -17.95 18.27 -3.47
C ASP A 65 -16.85 17.35 -4.06
N ASP A 66 -16.12 16.59 -3.21
CA ASP A 66 -15.09 15.68 -3.67
C ASP A 66 -15.72 14.41 -4.28
N ALA A 67 -15.10 13.89 -5.34
CA ALA A 67 -15.47 12.59 -5.88
C ALA A 67 -14.89 11.45 -5.03
N VAL A 68 -15.53 10.29 -5.07
CA VAL A 68 -15.05 9.06 -4.43
C VAL A 68 -15.08 7.90 -5.42
N LEU A 69 -14.03 7.10 -5.44
CA LEU A 69 -14.01 5.79 -6.04
C LEU A 69 -13.88 4.75 -4.92
N GLY A 70 -14.99 4.07 -4.64
CA GLY A 70 -15.04 2.97 -3.68
C GLY A 70 -14.90 1.62 -4.38
N GLU A 71 -14.41 0.63 -3.65
CA GLU A 71 -14.33 -0.75 -4.14
C GLU A 71 -15.72 -1.35 -4.38
N GLU A 72 -16.65 -1.13 -3.45
CA GLU A 72 -17.99 -1.72 -3.48
C GLU A 72 -18.99 -0.85 -4.23
N GLY A 73 -18.98 0.46 -4.00
CA GLY A 73 -19.92 1.42 -4.57
C GLY A 73 -19.47 2.04 -5.89
N GLY A 74 -18.23 1.77 -6.34
CA GLY A 74 -17.68 2.31 -7.56
C GLY A 74 -17.52 3.84 -7.54
N GLN A 75 -17.55 4.44 -8.75
CA GLN A 75 -17.36 5.89 -8.92
C GLN A 75 -18.60 6.67 -8.46
N GLN A 76 -18.38 7.64 -7.59
CA GLN A 76 -19.37 8.60 -7.11
C GLN A 76 -18.84 10.02 -7.30
N GLY A 77 -19.69 10.92 -7.79
CA GLY A 77 -19.25 12.25 -8.23
C GLY A 77 -18.64 12.23 -9.64
N ALA A 78 -18.09 13.38 -10.07
CA ALA A 78 -17.53 13.53 -11.39
C ALA A 78 -16.24 12.73 -11.57
N VAL A 79 -16.08 12.01 -12.68
CA VAL A 79 -14.89 11.17 -12.97
C VAL A 79 -13.63 12.01 -13.13
N ASP A 80 -13.78 13.24 -13.59
CA ASP A 80 -12.75 14.25 -13.82
C ASP A 80 -12.64 15.27 -12.69
N ALA A 81 -13.24 14.99 -11.52
CA ALA A 81 -13.14 15.87 -10.37
C ALA A 81 -11.66 16.12 -10.03
N GLY A 82 -11.33 17.39 -9.76
CA GLY A 82 -9.97 17.78 -9.35
C GLY A 82 -9.52 17.16 -8.03
N ARG A 83 -10.48 16.63 -7.25
CA ARG A 83 -10.25 15.92 -5.98
C ARG A 83 -11.03 14.62 -5.98
N GLN A 84 -10.35 13.51 -5.72
CA GLN A 84 -10.98 12.18 -5.66
C GLN A 84 -10.37 11.35 -4.53
N TRP A 85 -11.24 10.81 -3.71
CA TRP A 85 -10.90 9.83 -2.69
C TRP A 85 -10.96 8.42 -3.28
N LEU A 86 -9.99 7.58 -2.90
CA LEU A 86 -9.90 6.17 -3.23
C LEU A 86 -10.11 5.39 -1.95
N VAL A 87 -11.08 4.48 -1.94
CA VAL A 87 -11.54 3.78 -0.73
C VAL A 87 -11.57 2.28 -0.96
N ASP A 88 -10.84 1.55 -0.13
CA ASP A 88 -10.97 0.10 0.03
C ASP A 88 -11.40 -0.16 1.48
N PRO A 89 -12.66 -0.56 1.69
CA PRO A 89 -13.26 -0.64 3.01
C PRO A 89 -12.76 -1.83 3.84
N LEU A 90 -12.26 -2.88 3.21
CA LEU A 90 -11.75 -4.08 3.85
C LEU A 90 -10.79 -4.85 2.93
N CYS A 91 -9.54 -4.41 2.86
CA CYS A 91 -8.49 -5.12 2.13
C CYS A 91 -8.13 -6.42 2.83
N GLY A 92 -8.31 -7.54 2.12
CA GLY A 92 -8.14 -8.87 2.67
C GLY A 92 -9.47 -9.53 3.08
N THR A 93 -10.54 -9.35 2.31
CA THR A 93 -11.87 -9.94 2.55
C THR A 93 -11.81 -11.45 2.73
N LEU A 94 -10.95 -12.16 1.98
CA LEU A 94 -10.76 -13.59 2.15
C LEU A 94 -10.16 -13.93 3.52
N ASN A 95 -9.16 -13.17 3.98
CA ASN A 95 -8.59 -13.31 5.32
C ASN A 95 -9.66 -13.12 6.39
N TYR A 96 -10.45 -12.06 6.24
CA TYR A 96 -11.53 -11.75 7.16
C TYR A 96 -12.57 -12.88 7.23
N ALA A 97 -12.98 -13.40 6.09
CA ALA A 97 -13.99 -14.44 5.97
C ALA A 97 -13.57 -15.80 6.59
N VAL A 98 -12.26 -16.05 6.70
CA VAL A 98 -11.71 -17.27 7.33
C VAL A 98 -11.23 -17.03 8.76
N GLY A 99 -11.49 -15.84 9.32
CA GLY A 99 -11.15 -15.53 10.71
C GLY A 99 -9.70 -15.09 10.91
N SER A 100 -8.99 -14.66 9.85
CA SER A 100 -7.69 -14.01 9.97
C SER A 100 -7.87 -12.51 10.22
N MET A 101 -7.04 -11.95 11.10
CA MET A 101 -7.04 -10.52 11.44
C MET A 101 -6.12 -9.69 10.53
N LEU A 102 -5.55 -10.29 9.47
CA LEU A 102 -4.66 -9.62 8.53
C LEU A 102 -5.46 -8.88 7.46
N VAL A 103 -6.05 -7.77 7.86
CA VAL A 103 -6.89 -6.91 7.00
C VAL A 103 -6.57 -5.44 7.25
N ALA A 104 -6.91 -4.59 6.28
CA ALA A 104 -6.73 -3.15 6.37
C ALA A 104 -7.98 -2.40 5.90
N VAL A 105 -8.13 -1.15 6.35
CA VAL A 105 -9.04 -0.18 5.76
C VAL A 105 -8.21 0.93 5.14
N ASN A 106 -8.41 1.18 3.84
CA ASN A 106 -7.60 2.12 3.07
C ASN A 106 -8.45 3.32 2.61
N VAL A 107 -7.97 4.52 2.89
CA VAL A 107 -8.58 5.76 2.44
C VAL A 107 -7.47 6.69 1.93
N ALA A 108 -7.54 7.12 0.69
CA ALA A 108 -6.55 8.04 0.11
C ALA A 108 -7.22 9.14 -0.70
N LEU A 109 -6.83 10.39 -0.49
CA LEU A 109 -7.01 11.44 -1.47
C LEU A 109 -5.95 11.28 -2.56
N ARG A 110 -6.36 11.26 -3.82
CA ARG A 110 -5.43 11.11 -4.95
C ARG A 110 -4.35 12.18 -4.88
N ASP A 111 -3.08 11.74 -4.92
CA ASP A 111 -1.89 12.60 -4.84
C ASP A 111 -1.82 13.49 -3.59
N GLY A 112 -2.42 13.05 -2.48
CA GLY A 112 -2.51 13.81 -1.24
C GLY A 112 -2.46 12.95 0.02
N ALA A 113 -3.24 13.37 1.00
CA ALA A 113 -3.36 12.69 2.29
C ALA A 113 -3.93 11.28 2.17
N ALA A 114 -3.50 10.38 3.06
CA ALA A 114 -4.01 9.01 3.08
C ALA A 114 -3.94 8.41 4.49
N ALA A 115 -4.74 7.39 4.73
CA ALA A 115 -4.70 6.58 5.95
C ALA A 115 -4.92 5.09 5.65
N VAL A 116 -4.17 4.25 6.36
CA VAL A 116 -4.33 2.80 6.43
C VAL A 116 -4.59 2.45 7.88
N ALA A 117 -5.78 1.94 8.19
CA ALA A 117 -6.13 1.52 9.55
C ALA A 117 -6.05 0.01 9.68
N ASP A 118 -5.44 -0.46 10.77
CA ASP A 118 -5.53 -1.84 11.24
C ASP A 118 -6.69 -1.94 12.24
N PRO A 119 -7.79 -2.63 11.90
CA PRO A 119 -8.97 -2.71 12.76
C PRO A 119 -8.71 -3.40 14.10
N PHE A 120 -7.68 -4.25 14.18
CA PHE A 120 -7.44 -5.11 15.35
C PHE A 120 -6.35 -4.60 16.27
N SER A 121 -5.28 -4.01 15.74
CA SER A 121 -4.27 -3.34 16.57
C SER A 121 -4.70 -1.93 17.00
N GLY A 122 -5.63 -1.30 16.27
CA GLY A 122 -6.00 0.10 16.47
C GLY A 122 -4.98 1.09 15.91
N GLU A 123 -3.90 0.62 15.28
CA GLU A 123 -2.93 1.48 14.58
C GLU A 123 -3.59 2.13 13.36
N VAL A 124 -3.35 3.44 13.19
CA VAL A 124 -3.67 4.16 11.96
C VAL A 124 -2.40 4.77 11.42
N PHE A 125 -1.90 4.23 10.33
CA PHE A 125 -0.79 4.79 9.56
C PHE A 125 -1.35 5.85 8.63
N PHE A 126 -0.79 7.06 8.63
CA PHE A 126 -1.33 8.16 7.83
C PHE A 126 -0.24 9.08 7.30
N THR A 127 -0.59 9.84 6.26
CA THR A 127 0.25 10.88 5.66
C THR A 127 -0.58 12.12 5.31
N ASP A 128 0.06 13.28 5.39
CA ASP A 128 -0.45 14.55 4.85
C ASP A 128 -0.05 14.77 3.37
N GLY A 129 0.67 13.79 2.78
CA GLY A 129 1.26 13.85 1.45
C GLY A 129 2.75 14.25 1.44
N VAL A 130 3.31 14.66 2.58
CA VAL A 130 4.72 15.10 2.72
C VAL A 130 5.47 14.22 3.70
N SER A 131 4.91 13.96 4.87
CA SER A 131 5.45 13.10 5.91
C SER A 131 4.42 12.04 6.30
N ALA A 132 4.84 11.01 7.01
CA ALA A 132 3.94 9.95 7.44
C ALA A 132 4.15 9.60 8.92
N TRP A 133 3.07 9.22 9.58
CA TRP A 133 3.03 8.87 10.99
C TRP A 133 2.19 7.64 11.25
N VAL A 134 2.36 7.06 12.43
CA VAL A 134 1.43 6.11 13.02
C VAL A 134 0.80 6.71 14.27
N ARG A 135 -0.51 6.56 14.37
CA ARG A 135 -1.33 6.95 15.52
C ARG A 135 -1.79 5.72 16.27
N HIS A 136 -1.59 5.72 17.58
CA HIS A 136 -2.16 4.76 18.52
C HIS A 136 -3.18 5.48 19.41
N ASP A 137 -4.20 4.76 19.86
CA ASP A 137 -5.19 5.35 20.76
C ASP A 137 -4.53 5.80 22.07
N GLY A 138 -4.76 7.07 22.41
CA GLY A 138 -4.25 7.67 23.66
C GLY A 138 -2.76 8.02 23.68
N ALA A 139 -2.06 7.93 22.53
CA ALA A 139 -0.65 8.31 22.40
C ALA A 139 -0.45 9.41 21.35
N ASP A 140 0.71 10.07 21.43
CA ASP A 140 1.14 11.03 20.41
C ASP A 140 1.47 10.32 19.09
N ASP A 141 1.29 11.01 17.97
CA ASP A 141 1.63 10.50 16.64
C ASP A 141 3.15 10.28 16.54
N THR A 142 3.54 9.11 16.07
CA THR A 142 4.95 8.74 15.89
C THR A 142 5.31 8.79 14.42
N LEU A 143 6.36 9.55 14.07
CA LEU A 143 6.87 9.65 12.69
C LEU A 143 7.31 8.28 12.18
N LEU A 144 6.90 7.92 10.98
CA LEU A 144 7.35 6.70 10.33
C LEU A 144 8.76 6.91 9.77
N ILE A 145 9.66 6.00 10.13
CA ILE A 145 11.06 6.00 9.66
C ILE A 145 11.38 4.58 9.20
N PRO A 146 11.48 4.34 7.88
CA PRO A 146 11.93 3.06 7.36
C PRO A 146 13.31 2.69 7.92
N THR A 147 13.58 1.41 8.14
CA THR A 147 14.85 0.93 8.67
C THR A 147 15.42 -0.23 7.86
N PRO A 148 16.76 -0.28 7.60
CA PRO A 148 17.41 -1.40 6.94
C PRO A 148 17.52 -2.66 7.80
N ALA A 149 17.15 -2.59 9.08
CA ALA A 149 17.40 -3.66 10.04
C ALA A 149 16.60 -4.93 9.77
N THR A 150 15.44 -4.81 9.10
CA THR A 150 14.62 -5.97 8.76
C THR A 150 15.00 -6.59 7.41
N ARG A 151 14.88 -7.91 7.32
CA ARG A 151 14.96 -8.68 6.07
C ARG A 151 13.63 -9.32 5.69
N LEU A 152 12.56 -8.98 6.40
CA LEU A 152 11.21 -9.48 6.11
C LEU A 152 10.70 -8.86 4.82
N VAL A 153 10.29 -9.70 3.89
CA VAL A 153 9.65 -9.29 2.63
C VAL A 153 8.28 -9.93 2.56
N ASP A 154 7.26 -9.12 2.36
CA ASP A 154 5.92 -9.60 2.14
C ASP A 154 5.67 -9.78 0.65
N VAL A 155 5.16 -10.95 0.26
CA VAL A 155 4.84 -11.33 -1.11
C VAL A 155 3.34 -11.56 -1.19
N ASP A 156 2.68 -10.80 -2.04
CA ASP A 156 1.25 -10.92 -2.28
C ASP A 156 1.01 -11.75 -3.54
N LEU A 157 0.14 -12.76 -3.41
CA LEU A 157 -0.22 -13.69 -4.47
C LEU A 157 -1.70 -13.64 -4.82
N ASP A 158 -2.44 -12.65 -4.31
CA ASP A 158 -3.88 -12.55 -4.55
C ASP A 158 -4.20 -12.15 -5.99
N PRO A 159 -5.30 -12.67 -6.56
CA PRO A 159 -5.82 -12.22 -7.84
C PRO A 159 -6.26 -10.72 -7.78
N PRO A 160 -6.34 -10.06 -8.94
CA PRO A 160 -6.24 -10.64 -10.26
C PRO A 160 -4.79 -10.82 -10.71
N PHE A 161 -4.44 -12.05 -11.07
CA PHE A 161 -3.15 -12.29 -11.71
C PHE A 161 -3.21 -11.77 -13.14
N PRO A 162 -2.16 -11.09 -13.63
CA PRO A 162 -2.10 -10.69 -15.03
C PRO A 162 -2.10 -11.92 -15.94
N SER A 163 -2.81 -11.83 -17.04
CA SER A 163 -3.07 -12.92 -18.01
C SER A 163 -1.84 -13.39 -18.80
N ALA A 164 -0.67 -13.25 -18.44
CA ALA A 164 0.62 -13.75 -18.89
C ALA A 164 1.73 -12.82 -18.40
N PRO A 165 1.96 -12.74 -17.10
CA PRO A 165 3.01 -11.89 -16.57
C PRO A 165 4.36 -12.46 -16.97
N GLY A 166 5.27 -11.58 -17.39
CA GLY A 166 6.68 -11.94 -17.57
C GLY A 166 7.40 -12.15 -16.22
N PHE A 167 6.72 -11.86 -15.12
CA PHE A 167 7.17 -12.06 -13.76
C PHE A 167 5.99 -12.42 -12.87
N ARG A 168 6.21 -13.38 -11.99
CA ARG A 168 5.27 -13.76 -10.93
C ARG A 168 5.98 -13.58 -9.58
N ALA A 169 5.31 -12.94 -8.63
CA ALA A 169 5.86 -12.77 -7.28
C ALA A 169 6.19 -14.12 -6.62
N VAL A 170 5.43 -15.15 -6.91
CA VAL A 170 5.68 -16.54 -6.45
C VAL A 170 7.03 -17.07 -6.92
N ASP A 171 7.55 -16.65 -8.07
CA ASP A 171 8.81 -17.15 -8.61
C ASP A 171 10.00 -16.75 -7.72
N LEU A 172 9.91 -15.66 -6.97
CA LEU A 172 10.91 -15.25 -5.99
C LEU A 172 11.11 -16.29 -4.89
N LEU A 173 10.04 -16.99 -4.50
CA LEU A 173 10.09 -17.99 -3.43
C LEU A 173 10.86 -19.26 -3.83
N ALA A 174 11.04 -19.49 -5.14
CA ALA A 174 11.83 -20.59 -5.69
C ALA A 174 13.33 -20.28 -5.79
N HIS A 175 13.72 -18.99 -5.64
CA HIS A 175 15.13 -18.58 -5.70
C HIS A 175 15.81 -18.74 -4.34
N SER A 176 16.76 -19.66 -4.22
CA SER A 176 17.47 -19.94 -2.97
C SER A 176 18.12 -18.68 -2.39
N GLU A 177 18.82 -17.90 -3.21
CA GLU A 177 19.50 -16.67 -2.77
C GLU A 177 18.54 -15.61 -2.26
N PHE A 178 17.36 -15.46 -2.88
CA PHE A 178 16.33 -14.56 -2.36
C PHE A 178 15.86 -15.00 -0.98
N VAL A 179 15.58 -16.29 -0.80
CA VAL A 179 15.10 -16.87 0.47
C VAL A 179 16.19 -16.86 1.55
N GLU A 180 17.45 -17.05 1.19
CA GLU A 180 18.59 -16.96 2.10
C GLU A 180 18.85 -15.54 2.56
N HIS A 181 18.74 -14.57 1.63
CA HIS A 181 18.98 -13.16 1.92
C HIS A 181 17.83 -12.52 2.66
N PHE A 182 16.62 -12.70 2.16
CA PHE A 182 15.39 -12.20 2.76
C PHE A 182 14.68 -13.30 3.56
N ARG A 183 13.68 -12.88 4.30
CA ARG A 183 12.76 -13.77 5.03
C ARG A 183 11.35 -13.56 4.49
N PRO A 184 11.00 -14.17 3.34
CA PRO A 184 9.72 -13.92 2.69
C PRO A 184 8.56 -14.44 3.54
N ARG A 185 7.45 -13.72 3.46
CA ARG A 185 6.14 -14.08 3.99
C ARG A 185 5.12 -13.90 2.86
N VAL A 186 4.17 -14.82 2.76
CA VAL A 186 3.03 -14.66 1.87
C VAL A 186 1.92 -14.00 2.69
N VAL A 187 1.51 -12.81 2.28
CA VAL A 187 0.58 -11.96 3.04
C VAL A 187 -0.36 -11.25 2.07
N SER A 188 -1.65 -11.47 2.24
CA SER A 188 -2.72 -10.89 1.42
C SER A 188 -3.38 -9.74 2.18
N THR A 189 -2.65 -8.65 2.38
CA THR A 189 -3.19 -7.41 2.97
C THR A 189 -2.30 -6.22 2.63
N THR A 190 -2.91 -5.08 2.36
CA THR A 190 -2.19 -3.82 2.09
C THR A 190 -1.60 -3.17 3.34
N LEU A 191 -1.86 -3.69 4.55
CA LEU A 191 -1.07 -3.37 5.75
C LEU A 191 0.44 -3.57 5.51
N ALA A 192 0.81 -4.50 4.64
CA ALA A 192 2.20 -4.76 4.28
C ALA A 192 2.92 -3.50 3.75
N LEU A 193 2.25 -2.64 2.98
CA LEU A 193 2.80 -1.36 2.53
C LEU A 193 3.00 -0.37 3.68
N ALA A 194 2.05 -0.27 4.60
CA ALA A 194 2.19 0.54 5.79
C ALA A 194 3.35 0.04 6.68
N TRP A 195 3.55 -1.28 6.75
CA TRP A 195 4.68 -1.87 7.47
C TRP A 195 6.03 -1.62 6.77
N VAL A 196 6.07 -1.50 5.44
CA VAL A 196 7.29 -1.04 4.73
C VAL A 196 7.60 0.41 5.12
N ALA A 197 6.63 1.30 5.06
CA ALA A 197 6.79 2.70 5.46
C ALA A 197 7.22 2.85 6.94
N ALA A 198 6.76 1.94 7.81
CA ALA A 198 7.12 1.90 9.23
C ALA A 198 8.44 1.16 9.52
N GLY A 199 9.17 0.68 8.52
CA GLY A 199 10.41 -0.08 8.70
C GLY A 199 10.24 -1.48 9.30
N LYS A 200 9.02 -1.97 9.43
CA LYS A 200 8.70 -3.33 9.91
C LYS A 200 8.96 -4.38 8.82
N ARG A 201 9.07 -3.96 7.55
CA ARG A 201 9.33 -4.79 6.36
C ARG A 201 10.39 -4.15 5.49
N ALA A 202 11.22 -4.99 4.86
CA ALA A 202 12.22 -4.55 3.89
C ALA A 202 11.59 -4.26 2.54
N ALA A 203 10.55 -4.99 2.16
CA ALA A 203 9.82 -4.78 0.91
C ALA A 203 8.43 -5.43 0.95
N TYR A 204 7.59 -4.98 0.02
CA TYR A 204 6.35 -5.63 -0.40
C TYR A 204 6.40 -5.85 -1.91
N VAL A 205 6.02 -7.03 -2.35
CA VAL A 205 6.08 -7.45 -3.76
C VAL A 205 4.75 -8.07 -4.17
N THR A 206 4.21 -7.62 -5.29
CA THR A 206 3.01 -8.22 -5.90
C THR A 206 3.17 -8.33 -7.41
N ASP A 207 2.49 -9.26 -8.05
CA ASP A 207 2.38 -9.38 -9.50
C ASP A 207 1.14 -8.66 -10.07
N GLY A 208 0.52 -7.80 -9.29
CA GLY A 208 -0.54 -6.89 -9.74
C GLY A 208 -0.11 -5.95 -10.87
N GLY A 209 -1.07 -5.41 -11.60
CA GLY A 209 -0.85 -4.52 -12.73
C GLY A 209 -0.53 -3.08 -12.35
N ASP A 210 -1.14 -2.10 -13.05
CA ASP A 210 -1.01 -0.68 -12.72
C ASP A 210 -1.73 -0.38 -11.39
N LEU A 211 -0.95 -0.16 -10.35
CA LEU A 211 -1.43 0.12 -9.00
C LEU A 211 -1.71 1.61 -8.75
N SER A 212 -1.41 2.49 -9.70
CA SER A 212 -1.50 3.95 -9.50
C SER A 212 -2.91 4.46 -9.27
N ARG A 213 -3.90 3.70 -9.70
CA ARG A 213 -5.34 4.01 -9.57
C ARG A 213 -6.10 2.97 -8.75
N SER A 214 -5.40 2.04 -8.13
CA SER A 214 -6.02 0.98 -7.34
C SER A 214 -6.50 1.53 -6.02
N VAL A 215 -7.76 1.31 -5.69
CA VAL A 215 -8.33 1.64 -4.37
C VAL A 215 -7.58 0.91 -3.25
N HIS A 216 -7.11 -0.32 -3.52
CA HIS A 216 -6.39 -1.15 -2.54
C HIS A 216 -5.02 -0.59 -2.18
N PHE A 217 -4.27 -0.04 -3.15
CA PHE A 217 -2.86 0.29 -2.98
C PHE A 217 -2.58 1.77 -2.78
N ALA A 218 -3.53 2.65 -3.13
CA ALA A 218 -3.30 4.10 -3.13
C ALA A 218 -2.82 4.63 -1.78
N ALA A 219 -3.45 4.22 -0.68
CA ALA A 219 -3.09 4.68 0.66
C ALA A 219 -1.69 4.19 1.07
N GLY A 220 -1.39 2.91 0.89
CA GLY A 220 -0.08 2.34 1.19
C GLY A 220 1.04 2.94 0.33
N ILE A 221 0.78 3.20 -0.95
CA ILE A 221 1.72 3.88 -1.86
C ILE A 221 1.99 5.31 -1.39
N ALA A 222 0.96 6.05 -0.96
CA ALA A 222 1.13 7.41 -0.44
C ALA A 222 2.03 7.41 0.82
N LEU A 223 1.83 6.48 1.75
CA LEU A 223 2.69 6.29 2.94
C LEU A 223 4.14 6.00 2.54
N CYS A 224 4.36 5.06 1.62
CA CYS A 224 5.68 4.72 1.14
C CYS A 224 6.39 5.92 0.51
N ARG A 225 5.70 6.71 -0.32
CA ARG A 225 6.27 7.92 -0.94
C ARG A 225 6.62 8.98 0.08
N ALA A 226 5.75 9.21 1.07
CA ALA A 226 5.97 10.20 2.14
C ALA A 226 7.10 9.82 3.11
N THR A 227 7.59 8.59 3.05
CA THR A 227 8.73 8.07 3.82
C THR A 227 9.96 7.79 2.95
N ASP A 228 10.04 8.35 1.74
CA ASP A 228 11.13 8.15 0.78
C ASP A 228 11.36 6.67 0.39
N CYS A 229 10.36 5.80 0.54
CA CYS A 229 10.40 4.46 -0.02
C CYS A 229 10.28 4.51 -1.54
N VAL A 230 11.03 3.67 -2.24
CA VAL A 230 10.94 3.53 -3.69
C VAL A 230 9.73 2.66 -4.04
N VAL A 231 8.83 3.18 -4.88
CA VAL A 231 7.66 2.44 -5.40
C VAL A 231 7.77 2.41 -6.93
N THR A 232 8.00 1.22 -7.50
CA THR A 232 8.21 1.03 -8.93
C THR A 232 7.47 -0.19 -9.45
N GLY A 233 7.30 -0.27 -10.75
CA GLY A 233 7.03 -1.54 -11.42
C GLY A 233 8.21 -2.51 -11.26
N ILE A 234 7.98 -3.78 -11.56
CA ILE A 234 9.00 -4.83 -11.50
C ILE A 234 10.16 -4.58 -12.49
N ASP A 235 9.93 -3.78 -13.50
CA ASP A 235 10.92 -3.34 -14.49
C ASP A 235 11.66 -2.07 -14.06
N GLY A 236 11.39 -1.56 -12.84
CA GLY A 236 11.95 -0.31 -12.33
C GLY A 236 11.28 0.95 -12.87
N ALA A 237 10.24 0.83 -13.72
CA ALA A 237 9.49 1.97 -14.19
C ALA A 237 8.64 2.59 -13.05
N PRO A 238 8.42 3.91 -13.04
CA PRO A 238 7.49 4.52 -12.09
C PRO A 238 6.10 3.86 -12.16
N THR A 239 5.43 3.70 -11.02
CA THR A 239 4.04 3.25 -10.97
C THR A 239 3.17 4.23 -11.76
N GLY A 240 2.33 3.70 -12.67
CA GLY A 240 1.53 4.50 -13.62
C GLY A 240 1.98 4.38 -15.08
N ALA A 241 3.22 3.99 -15.36
CA ALA A 241 3.58 3.45 -16.67
C ALA A 241 3.06 2.00 -16.76
N ALA A 242 2.58 1.58 -17.93
CA ALA A 242 2.06 0.22 -18.15
C ALA A 242 3.15 -0.85 -17.90
N GLY A 243 3.42 -1.14 -16.63
CA GLY A 243 4.42 -2.06 -16.11
C GLY A 243 3.77 -3.26 -15.41
N ARG A 244 4.51 -4.36 -15.33
CA ARG A 244 4.06 -5.63 -14.78
C ARG A 244 4.62 -5.82 -13.38
N GLY A 245 3.76 -5.96 -12.37
CA GLY A 245 4.15 -6.10 -10.98
C GLY A 245 4.60 -4.78 -10.33
N SER A 246 4.61 -4.72 -9.02
CA SER A 246 5.03 -3.53 -8.29
C SER A 246 5.83 -3.89 -7.03
N TRP A 247 6.78 -3.01 -6.69
CA TRP A 247 7.61 -3.10 -5.51
C TRP A 247 7.47 -1.83 -4.67
N ALA A 248 7.44 -1.99 -3.37
CA ALA A 248 7.69 -0.89 -2.44
C ALA A 248 8.86 -1.28 -1.55
N VAL A 249 9.94 -0.54 -1.62
CA VAL A 249 11.14 -0.75 -0.80
C VAL A 249 11.66 0.60 -0.31
N PRO A 250 12.25 0.68 0.89
CA PRO A 250 12.91 1.90 1.32
C PRO A 250 14.05 2.27 0.38
N ALA A 251 14.13 3.52 -0.06
CA ALA A 251 15.14 4.02 -0.99
C ALA A 251 16.58 3.73 -0.52
N TRP A 252 16.83 3.76 0.78
CA TRP A 252 18.15 3.52 1.38
C TRP A 252 18.54 2.03 1.44
N VAL A 253 17.65 1.06 1.22
CA VAL A 253 18.07 -0.34 1.00
C VAL A 253 19.09 -0.43 -0.12
N PHE A 254 19.06 0.52 -1.05
CA PHE A 254 20.01 0.64 -2.15
C PHE A 254 21.19 1.59 -1.87
N THR A 255 21.12 2.49 -0.89
CA THR A 255 22.13 3.55 -0.68
C THR A 255 23.06 3.34 0.51
N GLU A 256 22.63 2.70 1.59
CA GLU A 256 23.44 2.57 2.82
C GLU A 256 24.43 1.40 2.85
N LEU A 257 24.36 0.52 1.89
CA LEU A 257 25.40 -0.48 1.72
C LEU A 257 26.62 0.23 1.14
N GLY A 258 27.66 0.37 1.94
CA GLY A 258 28.92 0.98 1.52
C GLY A 258 29.31 0.54 0.10
N GLN A 259 29.99 1.38 -0.68
CA GLN A 259 30.18 1.20 -2.14
C GLN A 259 30.57 -0.23 -2.57
N ALA A 260 31.29 -0.98 -1.74
CA ALA A 260 31.65 -2.37 -2.00
C ALA A 260 30.48 -3.35 -1.84
N ALA A 261 29.63 -3.16 -0.83
CA ALA A 261 28.44 -4.00 -0.61
C ALA A 261 27.32 -3.66 -1.59
N THR A 262 27.20 -2.38 -1.99
CA THR A 262 26.31 -1.95 -3.07
C THR A 262 26.75 -2.58 -4.40
N ALA A 263 28.05 -2.55 -4.73
CA ALA A 263 28.57 -3.16 -5.96
C ALA A 263 28.47 -4.70 -5.97
N ALA A 264 28.55 -5.37 -4.82
CA ALA A 264 28.35 -6.81 -4.72
C ALA A 264 26.88 -7.20 -4.84
N ARG A 265 25.94 -6.44 -4.23
CA ARG A 265 24.49 -6.64 -4.37
C ARG A 265 23.93 -6.22 -5.71
N LEU A 266 24.48 -5.17 -6.32
CA LEU A 266 24.15 -4.80 -7.70
C LEU A 266 24.60 -5.89 -8.67
N ARG A 267 25.78 -6.49 -8.45
CA ARG A 267 26.25 -7.66 -9.23
C ARG A 267 25.38 -8.89 -8.98
N TRP A 268 24.90 -9.10 -7.75
CA TRP A 268 23.98 -10.18 -7.44
C TRP A 268 22.62 -9.96 -8.14
N LEU A 269 22.02 -8.78 -8.03
CA LEU A 269 20.82 -8.40 -8.78
C LEU A 269 21.03 -8.52 -10.29
N GLU A 270 22.22 -8.12 -10.79
CA GLU A 270 22.59 -8.24 -12.20
C GLU A 270 22.81 -9.68 -12.65
N THR A 271 23.35 -10.55 -11.80
CA THR A 271 23.76 -11.91 -12.18
C THR A 271 22.62 -12.90 -11.99
N GLU A 272 21.89 -12.79 -10.88
CA GLU A 272 20.91 -13.79 -10.45
C GLU A 272 19.46 -13.42 -10.86
N LEU A 273 19.14 -12.13 -10.92
CA LEU A 273 17.88 -11.67 -11.49
C LEU A 273 17.98 -11.41 -13.02
N ARG A 274 19.15 -11.58 -13.61
CA ARG A 274 19.39 -11.46 -15.06
C ARG A 274 18.48 -12.37 -15.90
N PRO A 275 18.21 -13.63 -15.53
CA PRO A 275 17.26 -14.47 -16.26
C PRO A 275 15.85 -13.91 -16.28
N LEU A 276 15.49 -13.08 -15.29
CA LEU A 276 14.18 -12.47 -15.13
C LEU A 276 14.08 -11.09 -15.81
N HIS A 277 15.14 -10.60 -16.50
CA HIS A 277 15.22 -9.25 -17.11
C HIS A 277 14.96 -8.06 -16.16
N ILE A 278 14.96 -8.29 -14.84
CA ILE A 278 14.55 -7.36 -13.80
C ILE A 278 15.71 -6.45 -13.38
N ALA A 279 16.92 -7.00 -13.28
CA ALA A 279 18.08 -6.33 -12.65
C ALA A 279 18.59 -5.09 -13.38
N ARG A 280 18.58 -5.08 -14.70
CA ARG A 280 19.20 -3.97 -15.48
C ARG A 280 18.48 -2.64 -15.35
N ARG A 281 17.16 -2.62 -15.08
CA ARG A 281 16.37 -1.39 -15.05
C ARG A 281 16.22 -0.78 -13.65
N VAL A 282 16.18 -1.58 -12.59
CA VAL A 282 16.26 -1.09 -11.21
C VAL A 282 17.56 -0.28 -11.02
N LEU A 283 18.66 -0.73 -11.61
CA LEU A 283 19.98 -0.11 -11.51
C LEU A 283 20.10 1.21 -12.30
N SER A 284 19.41 1.35 -13.43
CA SER A 284 19.42 2.61 -14.20
C SER A 284 18.64 3.73 -13.49
N SER A 285 17.60 3.40 -12.75
CA SER A 285 16.82 4.37 -11.96
C SER A 285 17.62 4.92 -10.79
N VAL A 286 18.44 4.07 -10.13
CA VAL A 286 19.32 4.48 -9.02
C VAL A 286 20.46 5.41 -9.51
N SER A 287 20.97 5.22 -10.73
CA SER A 287 22.00 6.10 -11.28
C SER A 287 21.48 7.50 -11.65
N HIS A 288 20.20 7.64 -11.99
CA HIS A 288 19.57 8.95 -12.26
C HIS A 288 19.33 9.77 -10.98
N ILE A 289 19.06 9.13 -9.85
CA ILE A 289 18.90 9.80 -8.54
C ILE A 289 20.24 10.42 -8.09
N ARG A 290 21.39 9.79 -8.42
CA ARG A 290 22.72 10.35 -8.10
C ARG A 290 23.06 11.64 -8.84
N THR A 291 22.53 11.86 -10.04
CA THR A 291 22.81 13.08 -10.80
C THR A 291 22.00 14.29 -10.37
N CYS A 292 20.85 14.07 -9.70
CA CYS A 292 20.01 15.18 -9.21
C CYS A 292 20.49 15.76 -7.86
N SER A 293 21.17 14.97 -7.02
CA SER A 293 21.65 15.42 -5.69
C SER A 293 22.98 16.22 -5.74
N SER A 294 23.70 16.22 -6.87
CA SER A 294 24.96 16.97 -7.03
C SER A 294 24.82 18.35 -7.66
N SER A 295 23.62 18.75 -8.09
CA SER A 295 23.36 20.05 -8.71
C SER A 295 22.59 21.04 -7.83
N CYS A 296 22.34 20.71 -6.56
CA CYS A 296 21.83 21.64 -5.53
C CYS A 296 22.91 21.85 -4.46
N ARG A 297 23.88 22.69 -4.75
CA ARG A 297 24.67 23.45 -3.78
C ARG A 297 24.76 24.89 -4.26
#